data_4fcbce6db8dda0b141c394110e1c53b3
#
_entry.id   4fcbce6db8dda0b141c394110e1c53b3
#
_cell.length_a   1.000
_cell.length_b   1.000
_cell.length_c   1.000
_cell.angle_alpha   90.00
_cell.angle_beta   90.00
_cell.angle_gamma   90.00
#
_symmetry.space_group_name_H-M   'P 1'
#
loop_
_entity.id
_entity.type
_entity.pdbx_description
1 polymer ?
#
loop_
_entity_poly.entity_id
_entity_poly.type
_entity_poly.pdbx_seq_one_letter_code
_entity_poly.pdbx_strand_id
1 'polypeptide(L)'
;MSKKWAVSILAFSALTILSSTIFASSNLKISINGESVKLPNQARVEDGQLLVPIRWITEKLGATLGWSEAESSIHIKTAHQIQLDRFMDVKRDTTARKLVDLWLQGVRTRSGSLQYATLSPKLQQSTYKTFEDQYWGTGGSSPWIENIVIRSEEKVQDNLVRFVVDYDLASSNWHWSGGRKEITVERTQNSPYESWEITSIHTKFNEYEIVTPSETVSDTEANNNEY
;
A
#
# COMPACT_ATOMS: atom_id res chain seq x y z
N MET A 1 54.14 -27.09 -61.82
CA MET A 1 53.46 -25.88 -61.38
C MET A 1 52.89 -26.11 -60.04
N SER A 2 53.19 -25.24 -59.16
CA SER A 2 53.54 -25.29 -57.76
C SER A 2 52.38 -25.50 -56.76
N LYS A 3 52.56 -26.47 -55.85
CA LYS A 3 51.72 -26.79 -54.70
C LYS A 3 51.72 -25.68 -53.57
N LYS A 4 52.11 -24.44 -53.88
CA LYS A 4 52.32 -23.38 -52.88
C LYS A 4 51.12 -22.47 -52.68
N TRP A 5 50.07 -22.61 -53.48
CA TRP A 5 48.88 -21.72 -53.38
C TRP A 5 47.74 -22.29 -52.54
N ALA A 6 47.75 -23.57 -52.20
CA ALA A 6 46.70 -24.19 -51.43
C ALA A 6 46.83 -23.98 -49.88
N VAL A 7 48.02 -23.60 -49.40
CA VAL A 7 48.30 -23.43 -47.97
C VAL A 7 47.92 -22.02 -47.46
N SER A 8 47.89 -21.03 -48.35
CA SER A 8 47.58 -19.64 -47.95
C SER A 8 46.09 -19.36 -47.78
N ILE A 9 45.20 -20.17 -48.33
CA ILE A 9 43.73 -19.96 -48.21
C ILE A 9 43.19 -20.62 -46.95
N LEU A 10 43.84 -21.64 -46.39
CA LEU A 10 43.43 -22.29 -45.12
C LEU A 10 43.85 -21.53 -43.87
N ALA A 11 44.82 -20.61 -43.98
CA ALA A 11 45.24 -19.81 -42.82
C ALA A 11 44.39 -18.53 -42.62
N PHE A 12 43.59 -18.12 -43.62
CA PHE A 12 42.76 -16.90 -43.53
C PHE A 12 41.33 -17.18 -43.07
N SER A 13 40.87 -18.43 -43.09
CA SER A 13 39.54 -18.84 -42.66
C SER A 13 39.44 -19.21 -41.16
N ALA A 14 40.58 -19.31 -40.45
CA ALA A 14 40.62 -19.63 -39.03
C ALA A 14 40.64 -18.43 -38.07
N LEU A 15 40.66 -17.19 -38.62
CA LEU A 15 40.79 -15.99 -37.81
C LEU A 15 39.50 -15.17 -37.65
N THR A 16 38.34 -15.71 -38.07
CA THR A 16 37.06 -14.97 -38.05
C THR A 16 36.05 -15.53 -37.04
N ILE A 17 36.41 -16.45 -36.12
CA ILE A 17 35.48 -17.00 -35.15
C ILE A 17 36.00 -16.78 -33.70
N LEU A 18 36.46 -15.55 -33.43
CA LEU A 18 36.75 -15.17 -32.05
C LEU A 18 36.41 -13.66 -31.83
N SER A 19 35.29 -13.24 -32.39
CA SER A 19 34.56 -12.09 -31.84
C SER A 19 33.60 -12.60 -30.77
N SER A 20 34.13 -13.25 -29.73
CA SER A 20 33.46 -13.22 -28.46
C SER A 20 33.34 -11.76 -28.07
N THR A 21 32.16 -11.21 -28.25
CA THR A 21 31.78 -9.93 -27.65
C THR A 21 32.05 -10.02 -26.17
N ILE A 22 33.26 -9.61 -25.77
CA ILE A 22 33.51 -9.23 -24.37
C ILE A 22 32.64 -8.01 -24.19
N PHE A 23 31.38 -8.25 -23.77
CA PHE A 23 30.61 -7.20 -23.14
C PHE A 23 31.40 -6.82 -21.90
N ALA A 24 32.15 -5.73 -22.03
CA ALA A 24 32.72 -5.05 -20.88
C ALA A 24 31.60 -4.99 -19.86
N SER A 25 31.81 -5.63 -18.73
CA SER A 25 30.97 -5.48 -17.55
C SER A 25 30.97 -3.98 -17.25
N SER A 26 30.05 -3.26 -17.89
CA SER A 26 29.80 -1.88 -17.53
C SER A 26 29.53 -1.92 -16.06
N ASN A 27 30.14 -1.02 -15.26
CA ASN A 27 29.94 -0.87 -13.83
C ASN A 27 28.48 -0.43 -13.59
N LEU A 28 27.55 -1.33 -13.91
CA LEU A 28 26.12 -1.10 -13.78
C LEU A 28 25.85 -0.98 -12.27
N LYS A 29 25.44 0.19 -11.85
CA LYS A 29 25.05 0.46 -10.46
C LYS A 29 23.54 0.46 -10.39
N ILE A 30 22.99 -0.22 -9.41
CA ILE A 30 21.58 -0.14 -9.07
C ILE A 30 21.44 0.44 -7.67
N SER A 31 20.48 1.34 -7.50
CA SER A 31 20.11 1.87 -6.18
C SER A 31 18.67 1.46 -5.89
N ILE A 32 18.43 0.99 -4.67
CA ILE A 32 17.10 0.63 -4.18
C ILE A 32 16.89 1.42 -2.89
N ASN A 33 15.84 2.23 -2.83
CA ASN A 33 15.55 3.13 -1.71
C ASN A 33 16.72 4.07 -1.34
N GLY A 34 17.50 4.50 -2.35
CA GLY A 34 18.66 5.36 -2.16
C GLY A 34 19.97 4.62 -1.80
N GLU A 35 19.92 3.34 -1.50
CA GLU A 35 21.09 2.52 -1.18
C GLU A 35 21.64 1.81 -2.42
N SER A 36 22.95 1.87 -2.64
CA SER A 36 23.61 1.15 -3.73
C SER A 36 23.66 -0.34 -3.42
N VAL A 37 23.16 -1.16 -4.34
CA VAL A 37 23.07 -2.63 -4.16
C VAL A 37 23.94 -3.33 -5.20
N LYS A 38 24.68 -4.33 -4.75
CA LYS A 38 25.49 -5.18 -5.65
C LYS A 38 24.56 -6.08 -6.47
N LEU A 39 24.72 -6.03 -7.78
CA LEU A 39 24.00 -6.91 -8.71
C LEU A 39 24.42 -8.38 -8.52
N PRO A 40 23.48 -9.32 -8.70
CA PRO A 40 23.81 -10.74 -8.72
C PRO A 40 24.60 -11.11 -9.98
N ASN A 41 25.38 -12.18 -9.92
CA ASN A 41 26.22 -12.63 -11.05
C ASN A 41 25.38 -13.00 -12.31
N GLN A 42 24.11 -13.32 -12.14
CA GLN A 42 23.18 -13.65 -13.22
C GLN A 42 22.58 -12.42 -13.90
N ALA A 43 22.82 -11.22 -13.35
CA ALA A 43 22.36 -9.97 -13.99
C ALA A 43 23.13 -9.76 -15.30
N ARG A 44 22.40 -9.43 -16.36
CA ARG A 44 22.97 -9.13 -17.67
C ARG A 44 22.17 -8.08 -18.41
N VAL A 45 22.81 -7.42 -19.32
CA VAL A 45 22.14 -6.54 -20.27
C VAL A 45 22.00 -7.29 -21.60
N GLU A 46 20.80 -7.39 -22.11
CA GLU A 46 20.47 -8.07 -23.36
C GLU A 46 19.50 -7.15 -24.13
N ASP A 47 19.84 -6.83 -25.37
CA ASP A 47 19.07 -5.91 -26.21
C ASP A 47 18.73 -4.56 -25.56
N GLY A 48 19.66 -4.00 -24.78
CA GLY A 48 19.48 -2.74 -24.05
C GLY A 48 18.61 -2.84 -22.79
N GLN A 49 18.16 -4.05 -22.42
CA GLN A 49 17.36 -4.32 -21.22
C GLN A 49 18.22 -4.97 -20.13
N LEU A 50 18.06 -4.50 -18.91
CA LEU A 50 18.67 -5.13 -17.74
C LEU A 50 17.83 -6.31 -17.30
N LEU A 51 18.37 -7.52 -17.42
CA LEU A 51 17.76 -8.74 -16.91
C LEU A 51 18.37 -9.09 -15.55
N VAL A 52 17.50 -9.29 -14.56
CA VAL A 52 17.90 -9.72 -13.21
C VAL A 52 17.01 -10.88 -12.75
N PRO A 53 17.52 -11.82 -11.92
CA PRO A 53 16.68 -12.87 -11.36
C PRO A 53 15.52 -12.25 -10.56
N ILE A 54 14.31 -12.66 -10.88
CA ILE A 54 13.08 -12.15 -10.25
C ILE A 54 13.11 -12.33 -8.72
N ARG A 55 13.62 -13.44 -8.22
CA ARG A 55 13.77 -13.68 -6.77
C ARG A 55 14.67 -12.63 -6.12
N TRP A 56 15.80 -12.33 -6.73
CA TRP A 56 16.73 -11.34 -6.20
C TRP A 56 16.07 -9.95 -6.07
N ILE A 57 15.37 -9.49 -7.11
CA ILE A 57 14.74 -8.16 -7.06
C ILE A 57 13.58 -8.12 -6.06
N THR A 58 12.76 -9.18 -6.00
CA THR A 58 11.65 -9.23 -5.03
C THR A 58 12.16 -9.21 -3.58
N GLU A 59 13.22 -9.97 -3.26
CA GLU A 59 13.82 -9.95 -1.93
C GLU A 59 14.40 -8.57 -1.57
N LYS A 60 15.07 -7.91 -2.53
CA LYS A 60 15.61 -6.55 -2.32
C LYS A 60 14.53 -5.50 -2.11
N LEU A 61 13.35 -5.69 -2.66
CA LEU A 61 12.17 -4.84 -2.45
C LEU A 61 11.35 -5.25 -1.22
N GLY A 62 11.83 -6.20 -0.41
CA GLY A 62 11.13 -6.69 0.78
C GLY A 62 9.89 -7.52 0.47
N ALA A 63 9.76 -8.00 -0.76
CA ALA A 63 8.68 -8.88 -1.18
C ALA A 63 9.06 -10.36 -0.97
N THR A 64 8.06 -11.25 -0.95
CA THR A 64 8.25 -12.70 -0.97
C THR A 64 7.82 -13.27 -2.31
N LEU A 65 8.51 -14.35 -2.73
CA LEU A 65 8.21 -15.06 -3.97
C LEU A 65 7.93 -16.52 -3.66
N GLY A 66 6.75 -17.00 -4.06
CA GLY A 66 6.34 -18.40 -4.06
C GLY A 66 6.22 -18.95 -5.48
N TRP A 67 6.46 -20.24 -5.62
CA TRP A 67 6.20 -21.01 -6.85
C TRP A 67 5.12 -22.06 -6.59
N SER A 68 4.09 -22.11 -7.43
CA SER A 68 3.07 -23.15 -7.41
C SER A 68 3.25 -24.05 -8.63
N GLU A 69 3.67 -25.30 -8.42
CA GLU A 69 3.77 -26.28 -9.50
C GLU A 69 2.40 -26.62 -10.09
N ALA A 70 1.38 -26.72 -9.21
CA ALA A 70 0.03 -27.09 -9.63
C ALA A 70 -0.59 -26.07 -10.59
N GLU A 71 -0.27 -24.79 -10.41
CA GLU A 71 -0.78 -23.69 -11.23
C GLU A 71 0.23 -23.20 -12.27
N SER A 72 1.47 -23.73 -12.24
CA SER A 72 2.60 -23.25 -13.05
C SER A 72 2.76 -21.72 -12.94
N SER A 73 2.61 -21.20 -11.74
CA SER A 73 2.53 -19.75 -11.47
C SER A 73 3.54 -19.29 -10.43
N ILE A 74 3.98 -18.02 -10.58
CA ILE A 74 4.79 -17.32 -9.60
C ILE A 74 3.90 -16.35 -8.84
N HIS A 75 3.89 -16.45 -7.51
CA HIS A 75 3.17 -15.55 -6.64
C HIS A 75 4.14 -14.60 -5.94
N ILE A 76 3.92 -13.31 -6.08
CA ILE A 76 4.72 -12.29 -5.40
C ILE A 76 3.82 -11.54 -4.43
N LYS A 77 4.17 -11.57 -3.13
CA LYS A 77 3.58 -10.67 -2.13
C LYS A 77 4.52 -9.51 -1.88
N THR A 78 4.07 -8.30 -2.14
CA THR A 78 4.84 -7.08 -1.89
C THR A 78 5.05 -6.85 -0.40
N ALA A 79 6.06 -6.08 -0.02
CA ALA A 79 6.30 -5.70 1.38
C ALA A 79 5.05 -5.07 2.01
N HIS A 80 4.34 -4.23 1.24
CA HIS A 80 3.08 -3.63 1.65
C HIS A 80 2.01 -4.69 1.97
N GLN A 81 1.78 -5.64 1.07
CA GLN A 81 0.80 -6.72 1.29
C GLN A 81 1.15 -7.58 2.51
N ILE A 82 2.43 -7.87 2.72
CA ILE A 82 2.90 -8.61 3.89
C ILE A 82 2.57 -7.85 5.19
N GLN A 83 2.81 -6.53 5.21
CA GLN A 83 2.48 -5.72 6.38
C GLN A 83 0.97 -5.65 6.61
N LEU A 84 0.19 -5.52 5.53
CA LEU A 84 -1.27 -5.53 5.63
C LEU A 84 -1.79 -6.86 6.19
N ASP A 85 -1.30 -7.99 5.68
CA ASP A 85 -1.66 -9.33 6.17
C ASP A 85 -1.36 -9.47 7.69
N ARG A 86 -0.16 -9.05 8.11
CA ARG A 86 0.23 -9.06 9.54
C ARG A 86 -0.67 -8.18 10.39
N PHE A 87 -1.03 -7.02 9.88
CA PHE A 87 -1.94 -6.12 10.59
C PHE A 87 -3.34 -6.72 10.69
N MET A 88 -3.83 -7.37 9.63
CA MET A 88 -5.11 -8.09 9.65
C MET A 88 -5.12 -9.24 10.67
N ASP A 89 -3.98 -9.88 10.91
CA ASP A 89 -3.86 -10.89 11.97
C ASP A 89 -4.01 -10.27 13.37
N VAL A 90 -3.43 -9.10 13.61
CA VAL A 90 -3.59 -8.36 14.89
C VAL A 90 -5.04 -7.90 15.09
N LYS A 91 -5.75 -7.57 14.01
CA LYS A 91 -7.15 -7.14 14.05
C LYS A 91 -8.09 -8.18 14.64
N ARG A 92 -7.79 -9.47 14.52
CA ARG A 92 -8.64 -10.58 14.98
C ARG A 92 -8.96 -10.54 16.47
N ASP A 93 -8.00 -10.13 17.30
CA ASP A 93 -8.12 -10.09 18.77
C ASP A 93 -8.49 -8.69 19.30
N THR A 94 -8.96 -7.81 18.43
CA THR A 94 -9.25 -6.43 18.82
C THR A 94 -10.70 -6.26 19.24
N THR A 95 -10.99 -5.24 20.09
CA THR A 95 -12.36 -4.81 20.42
C THR A 95 -12.81 -3.74 19.43
N ALA A 96 -14.15 -3.52 19.34
CA ALA A 96 -14.70 -2.44 18.51
C ALA A 96 -14.04 -1.09 18.82
N ARG A 97 -13.85 -0.77 20.10
CA ARG A 97 -13.19 0.45 20.57
C ARG A 97 -11.74 0.57 20.08
N LYS A 98 -10.94 -0.48 20.29
CA LYS A 98 -9.54 -0.48 19.82
C LYS A 98 -9.44 -0.36 18.31
N LEU A 99 -10.39 -0.92 17.57
CA LEU A 99 -10.42 -0.79 16.11
C LEU A 99 -10.64 0.67 15.67
N VAL A 100 -11.57 1.38 16.33
CA VAL A 100 -11.79 2.82 16.09
C VAL A 100 -10.54 3.63 16.47
N ASP A 101 -9.92 3.34 17.61
CA ASP A 101 -8.67 4.01 18.01
C ASP A 101 -7.55 3.80 16.98
N LEU A 102 -7.42 2.60 16.40
CA LEU A 102 -6.46 2.31 15.32
C LEU A 102 -6.76 3.10 14.05
N TRP A 103 -8.03 3.19 13.65
CA TRP A 103 -8.43 3.99 12.50
C TRP A 103 -8.11 5.47 12.72
N LEU A 104 -8.46 6.02 13.88
CA LEU A 104 -8.15 7.40 14.26
C LEU A 104 -6.63 7.66 14.30
N GLN A 105 -5.85 6.69 14.77
CA GLN A 105 -4.39 6.75 14.67
C GLN A 105 -3.95 6.83 13.20
N GLY A 106 -4.56 6.05 12.31
CA GLY A 106 -4.33 6.11 10.87
C GLY A 106 -4.62 7.49 10.29
N VAL A 107 -5.69 8.15 10.72
CA VAL A 107 -6.01 9.53 10.31
C VAL A 107 -4.94 10.51 10.81
N ARG A 108 -4.57 10.46 12.11
CA ARG A 108 -3.54 11.33 12.70
C ARG A 108 -2.19 11.19 12.03
N THR A 109 -1.79 9.97 11.69
CA THR A 109 -0.48 9.66 11.08
C THR A 109 -0.53 9.69 9.56
N ARG A 110 -1.70 9.96 8.96
CA ARG A 110 -1.93 9.92 7.51
C ARG A 110 -1.58 8.58 6.87
N SER A 111 -1.70 7.52 7.64
CA SER A 111 -1.44 6.15 7.19
C SER A 111 -2.71 5.55 6.56
N GLY A 112 -2.81 5.62 5.25
CA GLY A 112 -3.91 5.00 4.52
C GLY A 112 -3.95 3.49 4.69
N SER A 113 -2.81 2.82 4.82
CA SER A 113 -2.75 1.38 5.08
C SER A 113 -3.32 1.02 6.46
N LEU A 114 -3.07 1.84 7.49
CA LEU A 114 -3.63 1.62 8.81
C LEU A 114 -5.15 1.85 8.83
N GLN A 115 -5.63 2.90 8.15
CA GLN A 115 -7.06 3.15 7.97
C GLN A 115 -7.73 2.00 7.21
N TYR A 116 -7.20 1.63 6.05
CA TYR A 116 -7.73 0.58 5.17
C TYR A 116 -7.87 -0.77 5.89
N ALA A 117 -6.86 -1.15 6.67
CA ALA A 117 -6.86 -2.44 7.37
C ALA A 117 -7.97 -2.57 8.44
N THR A 118 -8.53 -1.46 8.93
CA THR A 118 -9.65 -1.48 9.89
C THR A 118 -11.03 -1.60 9.23
N LEU A 119 -11.11 -1.39 7.92
CA LEU A 119 -12.36 -1.39 7.16
C LEU A 119 -12.90 -2.81 6.93
N SER A 120 -14.20 -2.89 6.71
CA SER A 120 -14.84 -4.11 6.22
C SER A 120 -14.41 -4.46 4.79
N PRO A 121 -14.47 -5.73 4.37
CA PRO A 121 -14.11 -6.14 3.01
C PRO A 121 -14.83 -5.35 1.92
N LYS A 122 -16.09 -4.98 2.16
CA LYS A 122 -16.88 -4.16 1.24
C LYS A 122 -16.29 -2.75 1.06
N LEU A 123 -15.95 -2.08 2.17
CA LEU A 123 -15.30 -0.77 2.12
C LEU A 123 -13.88 -0.88 1.53
N GLN A 124 -13.13 -1.91 1.89
CA GLN A 124 -11.81 -2.16 1.33
C GLN A 124 -11.89 -2.27 -0.20
N GLN A 125 -12.81 -3.09 -0.73
CA GLN A 125 -12.97 -3.27 -2.16
C GLN A 125 -13.34 -1.97 -2.88
N SER A 126 -14.25 -1.18 -2.31
CA SER A 126 -14.73 0.06 -2.93
C SER A 126 -13.73 1.21 -2.87
N THR A 127 -12.79 1.18 -1.92
CA THR A 127 -11.85 2.30 -1.65
C THR A 127 -10.40 2.00 -2.01
N TYR A 128 -10.08 0.73 -2.33
CA TYR A 128 -8.70 0.29 -2.64
C TYR A 128 -8.00 1.21 -3.64
N LYS A 129 -8.66 1.45 -4.78
CA LYS A 129 -8.08 2.27 -5.86
C LYS A 129 -7.77 3.70 -5.40
N THR A 130 -8.64 4.28 -4.58
CA THR A 130 -8.45 5.65 -4.07
C THR A 130 -7.26 5.71 -3.11
N PHE A 131 -7.11 4.72 -2.21
CA PHE A 131 -5.93 4.63 -1.34
C PHE A 131 -4.64 4.41 -2.13
N GLU A 132 -4.68 3.55 -3.16
CA GLU A 132 -3.54 3.29 -4.02
C GLU A 132 -3.11 4.54 -4.80
N ASP A 133 -4.05 5.28 -5.39
CA ASP A 133 -3.78 6.53 -6.13
C ASP A 133 -3.20 7.63 -5.23
N GLN A 134 -3.49 7.60 -3.93
CA GLN A 134 -2.91 8.47 -2.92
C GLN A 134 -1.59 7.91 -2.33
N TYR A 135 -1.02 6.88 -2.94
CA TYR A 135 0.20 6.21 -2.45
C TYR A 135 0.11 5.81 -0.97
N TRP A 136 -1.10 5.45 -0.51
CA TRP A 136 -1.38 5.07 0.88
C TRP A 136 -1.09 6.17 1.92
N GLY A 137 -0.98 7.41 1.47
CA GLY A 137 -0.91 8.61 2.31
C GLY A 137 -2.21 9.38 2.20
N THR A 138 -2.88 9.68 3.31
CA THR A 138 -4.15 10.38 3.32
C THR A 138 -4.02 11.79 3.85
N GLY A 139 -4.60 12.76 3.14
CA GLY A 139 -4.57 14.16 3.51
C GLY A 139 -3.25 14.88 3.22
N GLY A 140 -3.29 16.21 3.26
CA GLY A 140 -2.14 17.09 3.06
C GLY A 140 -1.36 17.41 4.35
N SER A 141 -0.39 18.32 4.28
CA SER A 141 0.36 18.78 5.46
C SER A 141 -0.50 19.56 6.46
N SER A 142 -1.60 20.15 6.00
CA SER A 142 -2.56 20.95 6.78
C SER A 142 -3.95 20.79 6.15
N PRO A 143 -5.02 20.79 6.96
CA PRO A 143 -5.01 20.75 8.41
C PRO A 143 -4.60 19.39 8.97
N TRP A 144 -4.38 19.31 10.28
CA TRP A 144 -4.26 18.06 11.03
C TRP A 144 -5.34 17.96 12.11
N ILE A 145 -5.61 16.73 12.54
CA ILE A 145 -6.61 16.42 13.56
C ILE A 145 -5.96 16.36 14.95
N GLU A 146 -6.58 16.98 15.95
CA GLU A 146 -6.13 16.97 17.34
C GLU A 146 -7.31 16.92 18.31
N ASN A 147 -7.06 16.80 19.60
CA ASN A 147 -8.07 16.78 20.67
C ASN A 147 -9.20 15.77 20.42
N ILE A 148 -8.85 14.58 19.92
CA ILE A 148 -9.80 13.53 19.56
C ILE A 148 -10.45 12.97 20.82
N VAL A 149 -11.78 13.01 20.88
CA VAL A 149 -12.59 12.50 22.01
C VAL A 149 -13.70 11.61 21.48
N ILE A 150 -13.75 10.36 21.92
CA ILE A 150 -14.92 9.51 21.68
C ILE A 150 -16.01 9.91 22.67
N ARG A 151 -17.04 10.59 22.19
CA ARG A 151 -18.17 11.13 22.97
C ARG A 151 -19.15 10.07 23.40
N SER A 152 -19.41 9.12 22.53
CA SER A 152 -20.30 7.99 22.84
C SER A 152 -19.82 6.71 22.21
N GLU A 153 -20.15 5.61 22.86
CA GLU A 153 -20.02 4.24 22.42
C GLU A 153 -21.35 3.57 22.70
N GLU A 154 -22.15 3.37 21.67
CA GLU A 154 -23.49 2.80 21.79
C GLU A 154 -23.50 1.37 21.23
N LYS A 155 -23.78 0.41 22.08
CA LYS A 155 -24.02 -0.98 21.64
C LYS A 155 -25.43 -1.08 21.09
N VAL A 156 -25.57 -0.97 19.77
CA VAL A 156 -26.86 -1.08 19.07
C VAL A 156 -27.38 -2.51 19.08
N GLN A 157 -26.47 -3.48 18.85
CA GLN A 157 -26.72 -4.93 18.92
C GLN A 157 -25.44 -5.62 19.45
N ASP A 158 -25.53 -6.94 19.73
CA ASP A 158 -24.36 -7.69 20.22
C ASP A 158 -23.16 -7.65 19.26
N ASN A 159 -23.43 -7.53 17.97
CA ASN A 159 -22.44 -7.47 16.89
C ASN A 159 -22.32 -6.07 16.27
N LEU A 160 -22.99 -5.04 16.78
CA LEU A 160 -23.03 -3.70 16.18
C LEU A 160 -22.82 -2.63 17.23
N VAL A 161 -21.80 -1.82 17.06
CA VAL A 161 -21.46 -0.66 17.93
C VAL A 161 -21.34 0.59 17.09
N ARG A 162 -21.93 1.68 17.56
CA ARG A 162 -21.82 3.01 16.97
C ARG A 162 -20.99 3.91 17.88
N PHE A 163 -20.05 4.63 17.28
CA PHE A 163 -19.20 5.60 17.96
C PHE A 163 -19.47 7.01 17.42
N VAL A 164 -19.48 7.99 18.30
CA VAL A 164 -19.44 9.41 17.94
C VAL A 164 -18.10 9.95 18.42
N VAL A 165 -17.35 10.54 17.50
CA VAL A 165 -16.01 11.05 17.72
C VAL A 165 -16.01 12.53 17.42
N ASP A 166 -15.66 13.34 18.42
CA ASP A 166 -15.40 14.77 18.24
C ASP A 166 -13.90 15.02 18.18
N TYR A 167 -13.50 16.05 17.45
CA TYR A 167 -12.10 16.43 17.27
C TYR A 167 -11.99 17.89 16.88
N ASP A 168 -10.77 18.39 16.96
CA ASP A 168 -10.40 19.70 16.45
C ASP A 168 -9.55 19.54 15.18
N LEU A 169 -9.63 20.56 14.31
CA LEU A 169 -8.76 20.72 13.15
C LEU A 169 -7.83 21.89 13.39
N ALA A 170 -6.56 21.72 13.10
CA ALA A 170 -5.57 22.76 13.30
C ALA A 170 -4.62 22.90 12.10
N SER A 171 -4.08 24.09 11.97
CA SER A 171 -2.96 24.41 11.07
C SER A 171 -1.93 25.23 11.85
N SER A 172 -0.86 25.64 11.20
CA SER A 172 0.12 26.53 11.80
C SER A 172 -0.47 27.90 12.22
N ASN A 173 -1.59 28.32 11.63
CA ASN A 173 -2.11 29.68 11.75
C ASN A 173 -3.53 29.75 12.30
N TRP A 174 -4.25 28.66 12.40
CA TRP A 174 -5.62 28.64 12.87
C TRP A 174 -5.97 27.30 13.53
N HIS A 175 -7.00 27.35 14.36
CA HIS A 175 -7.59 26.22 15.04
C HIS A 175 -9.11 26.32 14.90
N TRP A 176 -9.76 25.19 14.65
CA TRP A 176 -11.20 25.06 14.54
C TRP A 176 -11.67 23.85 15.34
N SER A 177 -12.70 24.03 16.16
CA SER A 177 -13.29 22.95 16.96
C SER A 177 -14.68 22.61 16.44
N GLY A 178 -15.13 21.39 16.71
CA GLY A 178 -16.47 20.91 16.36
C GLY A 178 -16.51 19.93 15.19
N GLY A 179 -15.36 19.36 14.79
CA GLY A 179 -15.32 18.21 13.91
C GLY A 179 -16.04 17.02 14.53
N ARG A 180 -16.79 16.28 13.72
CA ARG A 180 -17.52 15.11 14.18
C ARG A 180 -17.56 14.01 13.11
N LYS A 181 -17.27 12.79 13.57
CA LYS A 181 -17.44 11.58 12.78
C LYS A 181 -18.31 10.58 13.55
N GLU A 182 -19.21 9.92 12.81
CA GLU A 182 -19.98 8.79 13.30
C GLU A 182 -19.44 7.52 12.65
N ILE A 183 -18.98 6.57 13.47
CA ILE A 183 -18.31 5.36 13.02
C ILE A 183 -19.15 4.16 13.45
N THR A 184 -19.56 3.34 12.49
CA THR A 184 -20.24 2.09 12.75
C THR A 184 -19.26 0.94 12.61
N VAL A 185 -19.22 0.10 13.63
CA VAL A 185 -18.36 -1.07 13.71
C VAL A 185 -19.22 -2.30 13.89
N GLU A 186 -19.02 -3.28 13.05
CA GLU A 186 -19.78 -4.53 13.08
C GLU A 186 -18.83 -5.71 13.28
N ARG A 187 -19.29 -6.71 14.04
CA ARG A 187 -18.60 -7.98 14.18
C ARG A 187 -19.11 -8.93 13.11
N THR A 188 -18.25 -9.22 12.13
CA THR A 188 -18.61 -10.04 10.98
C THR A 188 -17.99 -11.43 11.07
N GLN A 189 -18.73 -12.44 10.59
CA GLN A 189 -18.29 -13.85 10.54
C GLN A 189 -17.75 -14.25 9.16
N ASN A 190 -17.10 -13.33 8.43
CA ASN A 190 -16.64 -13.58 7.06
C ASN A 190 -15.32 -14.36 6.95
N SER A 191 -14.80 -14.85 8.06
CA SER A 191 -13.58 -15.65 8.15
C SER A 191 -13.83 -16.76 9.19
N PRO A 192 -13.03 -17.83 9.24
CA PRO A 192 -13.08 -18.78 10.36
C PRO A 192 -12.88 -18.10 11.73
N TYR A 193 -12.60 -16.81 11.75
CA TYR A 193 -12.45 -15.99 12.95
C TYR A 193 -13.36 -14.78 12.90
N GLU A 194 -14.19 -14.61 13.94
CA GLU A 194 -14.97 -13.39 14.13
C GLU A 194 -14.04 -12.18 14.33
N SER A 195 -14.24 -11.10 13.59
CA SER A 195 -13.48 -9.87 13.77
C SER A 195 -14.40 -8.65 13.72
N TRP A 196 -14.02 -7.60 14.45
CA TRP A 196 -14.66 -6.30 14.33
C TRP A 196 -14.17 -5.58 13.08
N GLU A 197 -15.06 -4.88 12.37
CA GLU A 197 -14.79 -4.19 11.12
C GLU A 197 -15.56 -2.87 11.06
N ILE A 198 -14.93 -1.82 10.56
CA ILE A 198 -15.62 -0.55 10.31
C ILE A 198 -16.43 -0.71 9.03
N THR A 199 -17.75 -0.60 9.16
CA THR A 199 -18.70 -0.76 8.05
C THR A 199 -19.21 0.56 7.48
N SER A 200 -19.16 1.66 8.26
CA SER A 200 -19.43 3.00 7.75
C SER A 200 -18.74 4.07 8.60
N ILE A 201 -18.40 5.16 7.94
CA ILE A 201 -17.89 6.38 8.56
C ILE A 201 -18.62 7.55 7.92
N HIS A 202 -19.33 8.33 8.74
CA HIS A 202 -20.01 9.55 8.32
C HIS A 202 -19.32 10.73 8.97
N THR A 203 -18.96 11.71 8.15
CA THR A 203 -18.32 12.94 8.58
C THR A 203 -19.26 14.11 8.37
N LYS A 204 -19.48 14.89 9.42
CA LYS A 204 -20.22 16.13 9.30
C LYS A 204 -19.40 17.13 8.49
N PHE A 205 -19.97 17.61 7.38
CA PHE A 205 -19.27 18.54 6.49
C PHE A 205 -18.87 19.83 7.19
N ASN A 206 -17.65 20.25 6.93
CA ASN A 206 -17.20 21.63 7.04
C ASN A 206 -16.11 21.89 5.98
N GLU A 207 -15.87 23.15 5.65
CA GLU A 207 -14.95 23.53 4.56
C GLU A 207 -13.49 23.16 4.79
N TYR A 208 -13.10 22.86 6.03
CA TYR A 208 -11.72 22.49 6.42
C TYR A 208 -11.56 20.99 6.71
N GLU A 209 -12.61 20.21 6.45
CA GLU A 209 -12.66 18.82 6.89
C GLU A 209 -11.61 17.93 6.24
N ILE A 210 -11.04 17.04 7.04
CA ILE A 210 -10.19 15.94 6.55
C ILE A 210 -11.10 14.75 6.26
N VAL A 211 -11.30 14.49 4.97
CA VAL A 211 -12.08 13.35 4.50
C VAL A 211 -11.14 12.29 3.96
N THR A 212 -11.22 11.08 4.51
CA THR A 212 -10.47 9.93 4.01
C THR A 212 -11.27 9.16 2.97
N PRO A 213 -10.63 8.30 2.14
CA PRO A 213 -11.34 7.58 1.06
C PRO A 213 -12.54 6.75 1.51
N SER A 214 -12.59 6.33 2.78
CA SER A 214 -13.65 5.47 3.34
C SER A 214 -14.82 6.23 3.96
N GLU A 215 -14.80 7.55 3.91
CA GLU A 215 -15.80 8.40 4.55
C GLU A 215 -16.90 8.84 3.58
N THR A 216 -18.11 8.96 4.09
CA THR A 216 -19.21 9.67 3.45
C THR A 216 -19.42 11.00 4.18
N VAL A 217 -19.60 12.07 3.41
CA VAL A 217 -19.82 13.40 3.96
C VAL A 217 -21.31 13.71 3.88
N SER A 218 -21.92 14.10 5.00
CA SER A 218 -23.27 14.65 5.03
C SER A 218 -23.19 16.16 5.02
N ASP A 219 -23.88 16.79 4.07
CA ASP A 219 -24.10 18.23 4.13
C ASP A 219 -24.79 18.58 5.45
N THR A 220 -24.32 19.65 6.08
CA THR A 220 -25.05 20.24 7.22
C THR A 220 -26.47 20.51 6.73
N GLU A 221 -27.48 20.00 7.42
CA GLU A 221 -28.88 20.28 7.11
C GLU A 221 -29.01 21.76 6.76
N ALA A 222 -29.42 22.03 5.51
CA ALA A 222 -29.90 23.35 5.15
C ALA A 222 -31.01 23.69 6.17
N ASN A 223 -30.75 24.66 7.04
CA ASN A 223 -31.74 25.18 7.94
C ASN A 223 -32.92 25.62 7.09
N ASN A 224 -33.93 24.79 6.98
CA ASN A 224 -35.28 25.20 6.59
C ASN A 224 -35.86 26.01 7.76
N ASN A 225 -35.37 27.21 7.91
CA ASN A 225 -36.08 28.25 8.59
C ASN A 225 -36.66 29.16 7.50
N GLU A 226 -37.73 28.70 6.90
CA GLU A 226 -38.73 29.64 6.32
C GLU A 226 -39.38 30.39 7.48
N TYR A 227 -39.17 31.70 7.47
CA TYR A 227 -40.05 32.68 8.09
C TYR A 227 -40.65 33.55 6.98
#